data_31d0377bd71f4047bcbae127da8b0095
#
_entry.id   31d0377bd71f4047bcbae127da8b0095
#
_cell.length_a   1.000
_cell.length_b   1.000
_cell.length_c   1.000
_cell.angle_alpha   90.00
_cell.angle_beta   90.00
_cell.angle_gamma   90.00
#
_symmetry.space_group_name_H-M   'P 1'
#
loop_
_entity.id
_entity.type
_entity.pdbx_description
1 polymer ?
#
loop_
_entity_poly.entity_id
_entity_poly.type
_entity_poly.pdbx_seq_one_letter_code
_entity_poly.pdbx_strand_id
1 'polypeptide(L)'
;TWWAGIPSSSSHALVGGLVGAVVVAVGADHVAWGFRELANGHLTGIVKVLAALVLSPLVGFWAGFVVHRLLTTALRAATPAVNERLRMAQFFTAAGLAFSHGANDAQKSMGILTLVLLLGGFIPTFEVPFWVMLACATAITLGVLSGGWRIVRTLGFAIYRVRPVHALGSQLTSAIVIMGASAVGAPGRLSSRMTIA
;
A
#
# COMPACT_ATOMS: atom_id res chain seq x y z
N THR A 1 -12.14 -13.83 2.46
CA THR A 1 -10.85 -13.61 3.14
C THR A 1 -11.04 -13.17 4.58
N TRP A 2 -11.81 -12.11 4.84
CA TRP A 2 -12.07 -11.59 6.20
C TRP A 2 -12.62 -12.65 7.18
N TRP A 3 -13.58 -13.46 6.76
CA TRP A 3 -14.14 -14.56 7.56
C TRP A 3 -13.10 -15.63 7.92
N ALA A 4 -12.20 -15.92 7.00
CA ALA A 4 -11.14 -16.92 7.19
C ALA A 4 -9.89 -16.35 7.90
N GLY A 5 -9.83 -15.06 8.19
CA GLY A 5 -8.65 -14.40 8.75
C GLY A 5 -7.44 -14.39 7.82
N ILE A 6 -7.67 -14.55 6.51
CA ILE A 6 -6.59 -14.60 5.50
C ILE A 6 -6.39 -13.20 4.94
N PRO A 7 -5.15 -12.65 5.00
CA PRO A 7 -4.85 -11.35 4.43
C PRO A 7 -5.00 -11.37 2.91
N SER A 8 -5.69 -10.37 2.37
CA SER A 8 -5.84 -10.17 0.93
C SER A 8 -5.47 -8.73 0.56
N SER A 9 -4.98 -8.54 -0.65
CA SER A 9 -4.63 -7.20 -1.13
C SER A 9 -5.86 -6.48 -1.69
N SER A 10 -6.31 -5.46 -0.98
CA SER A 10 -7.38 -4.57 -1.43
C SER A 10 -7.04 -3.87 -2.74
N SER A 11 -5.78 -3.48 -2.92
CA SER A 11 -5.31 -2.81 -4.15
C SER A 11 -5.42 -3.69 -5.39
N HIS A 12 -5.04 -4.99 -5.28
CA HIS A 12 -5.15 -5.92 -6.40
C HIS A 12 -6.61 -6.24 -6.73
N ALA A 13 -7.45 -6.42 -5.71
CA ALA A 13 -8.88 -6.62 -5.90
C ALA A 13 -9.53 -5.42 -6.60
N LEU A 14 -9.12 -4.21 -6.23
CA LEU A 14 -9.60 -2.97 -6.81
C LEU A 14 -9.21 -2.83 -8.28
N VAL A 15 -7.93 -3.01 -8.61
CA VAL A 15 -7.44 -2.95 -10.00
C VAL A 15 -8.13 -4.02 -10.84
N GLY A 16 -8.23 -5.26 -10.33
CA GLY A 16 -8.93 -6.34 -11.03
C GLY A 16 -10.41 -6.03 -11.26
N GLY A 17 -11.09 -5.46 -10.26
CA GLY A 17 -12.49 -5.05 -10.36
C GLY A 17 -12.70 -3.94 -11.39
N LEU A 18 -11.85 -2.91 -11.40
CA LEU A 18 -11.92 -1.83 -12.39
C LEU A 18 -11.68 -2.34 -13.81
N VAL A 19 -10.63 -3.15 -14.01
CA VAL A 19 -10.33 -3.75 -15.32
C VAL A 19 -11.48 -4.63 -15.77
N GLY A 20 -12.01 -5.48 -14.90
CA GLY A 20 -13.17 -6.33 -15.22
C GLY A 20 -14.40 -5.52 -15.59
N ALA A 21 -14.70 -4.44 -14.87
CA ALA A 21 -15.81 -3.55 -15.19
C ALA A 21 -15.66 -2.87 -16.56
N VAL A 22 -14.47 -2.37 -16.90
CA VAL A 22 -14.19 -1.75 -18.21
C VAL A 22 -14.32 -2.80 -19.31
N VAL A 23 -13.74 -3.97 -19.15
CA VAL A 23 -13.83 -5.05 -20.15
C VAL A 23 -15.28 -5.43 -20.46
N VAL A 24 -16.12 -5.53 -19.42
CA VAL A 24 -17.54 -5.89 -19.59
C VAL A 24 -18.36 -4.75 -20.19
N ALA A 25 -18.07 -3.50 -19.78
CA ALA A 25 -18.87 -2.35 -20.19
C ALA A 25 -18.54 -1.87 -21.61
N VAL A 26 -17.27 -1.81 -21.99
CA VAL A 26 -16.81 -1.17 -23.25
C VAL A 26 -15.83 -2.02 -24.05
N GLY A 27 -15.44 -3.18 -23.56
CA GLY A 27 -14.53 -4.10 -24.24
C GLY A 27 -13.09 -4.01 -23.80
N ALA A 28 -12.33 -5.07 -24.09
CA ALA A 28 -10.92 -5.20 -23.70
C ALA A 28 -9.98 -4.19 -24.37
N ASP A 29 -10.36 -3.66 -25.53
CA ASP A 29 -9.57 -2.70 -26.31
C ASP A 29 -9.45 -1.34 -25.61
N HIS A 30 -10.37 -1.04 -24.71
CA HIS A 30 -10.38 0.21 -23.92
C HIS A 30 -9.54 0.13 -22.65
N VAL A 31 -8.95 -1.03 -22.35
CA VAL A 31 -8.02 -1.20 -21.22
C VAL A 31 -6.61 -0.87 -21.66
N ALA A 32 -5.92 -0.02 -20.92
CA ALA A 32 -4.51 0.29 -21.13
C ALA A 32 -3.64 -0.89 -20.67
N TRP A 33 -3.50 -1.92 -21.51
CA TRP A 33 -2.72 -3.11 -21.20
C TRP A 33 -1.23 -2.81 -21.06
N GLY A 34 -0.66 -1.92 -21.88
CA GLY A 34 0.74 -1.52 -21.83
C GLY A 34 1.68 -2.43 -22.62
N PHE A 35 1.18 -3.38 -23.42
CA PHE A 35 2.05 -4.31 -24.16
C PHE A 35 2.86 -3.61 -25.27
N ARG A 36 2.28 -2.60 -25.93
CA ARG A 36 2.97 -1.84 -27.00
C ARG A 36 4.08 -0.99 -26.42
N GLU A 37 3.82 -0.35 -25.29
CA GLU A 37 4.76 0.50 -24.58
C GLU A 37 5.90 -0.34 -23.97
N LEU A 38 5.59 -1.56 -23.54
CA LEU A 38 6.61 -2.52 -23.07
C LEU A 38 7.63 -2.86 -24.18
N ALA A 39 7.17 -3.02 -25.42
CA ALA A 39 8.07 -3.26 -26.57
C ALA A 39 9.01 -2.07 -26.81
N ASN A 40 8.61 -0.86 -26.41
CA ASN A 40 9.41 0.36 -26.48
C ASN A 40 10.20 0.65 -25.18
N GLY A 41 10.25 -0.30 -24.24
CA GLY A 41 10.96 -0.15 -22.96
C GLY A 41 10.24 0.68 -21.90
N HIS A 42 8.97 1.04 -22.10
CA HIS A 42 8.17 1.79 -21.13
C HIS A 42 7.16 0.89 -20.42
N LEU A 43 7.23 0.86 -19.08
CA LEU A 43 6.26 0.15 -18.26
C LEU A 43 5.05 1.06 -17.99
N THR A 44 3.93 0.76 -18.63
CA THR A 44 2.66 1.49 -18.47
C THR A 44 1.49 0.54 -18.30
N GLY A 45 0.32 1.06 -17.94
CA GLY A 45 -0.92 0.30 -17.85
C GLY A 45 -0.86 -0.92 -16.91
N ILE A 46 -1.54 -1.99 -17.30
CA ILE A 46 -1.65 -3.23 -16.50
C ILE A 46 -0.31 -3.95 -16.39
N VAL A 47 0.52 -3.92 -17.42
CA VAL A 47 1.88 -4.52 -17.39
C VAL A 47 2.73 -3.92 -16.28
N LYS A 48 2.66 -2.60 -16.06
CA LYS A 48 3.34 -1.94 -14.94
C LYS A 48 2.85 -2.47 -13.58
N VAL A 49 1.56 -2.69 -13.43
CA VAL A 49 0.97 -3.22 -12.19
C VAL A 49 1.44 -4.65 -11.95
N LEU A 50 1.43 -5.51 -12.98
CA LEU A 50 1.90 -6.89 -12.88
C LEU A 50 3.41 -6.96 -12.59
N ALA A 51 4.21 -6.13 -13.25
CA ALA A 51 5.64 -6.04 -12.97
C ALA A 51 5.90 -5.61 -11.52
N ALA A 52 5.19 -4.60 -11.02
CA ALA A 52 5.28 -4.17 -9.64
C ALA A 52 4.87 -5.26 -8.65
N LEU A 53 3.86 -6.08 -9.00
CA LEU A 53 3.40 -7.21 -8.19
C LEU A 53 4.50 -8.24 -7.97
N VAL A 54 5.26 -8.55 -9.02
CA VAL A 54 6.37 -9.54 -8.96
C VAL A 54 7.62 -8.92 -8.34
N LEU A 55 7.92 -7.67 -8.67
CA LEU A 55 9.14 -7.00 -8.20
C LEU A 55 9.07 -6.62 -6.71
N SER A 56 7.88 -6.24 -6.22
CA SER A 56 7.74 -5.74 -4.84
C SER A 56 8.12 -6.77 -3.76
N PRO A 57 7.76 -8.08 -3.86
CA PRO A 57 8.23 -9.07 -2.89
C PRO A 57 9.75 -9.28 -2.94
N LEU A 58 10.35 -9.22 -4.13
CA LEU A 58 11.81 -9.35 -4.29
C LEU A 58 12.55 -8.17 -3.65
N VAL A 59 12.10 -6.95 -3.93
CA VAL A 59 12.65 -5.74 -3.32
C VAL A 59 12.45 -5.76 -1.80
N GLY A 60 11.26 -6.15 -1.35
CA GLY A 60 10.95 -6.30 0.08
C GLY A 60 11.83 -7.34 0.78
N PHE A 61 12.07 -8.48 0.13
CA PHE A 61 12.95 -9.52 0.64
C PHE A 61 14.39 -9.02 0.81
N TRP A 62 14.96 -8.42 -0.24
CA TRP A 62 16.33 -7.89 -0.20
C TRP A 62 16.49 -6.75 0.79
N ALA A 63 15.56 -5.80 0.81
CA ALA A 63 15.55 -4.70 1.78
C ALA A 63 15.45 -5.24 3.21
N GLY A 64 14.55 -6.20 3.45
CA GLY A 64 14.39 -6.86 4.75
C GLY A 64 15.64 -7.60 5.20
N PHE A 65 16.28 -8.32 4.27
CA PHE A 65 17.53 -9.02 4.56
C PHE A 65 18.65 -8.04 4.96
N VAL A 66 18.83 -6.96 4.21
CA VAL A 66 19.84 -5.94 4.50
C VAL A 66 19.57 -5.26 5.85
N VAL A 67 18.34 -4.78 6.09
CA VAL A 67 17.96 -4.13 7.35
C VAL A 67 18.13 -5.08 8.52
N HIS A 68 17.70 -6.34 8.39
CA HIS A 68 17.86 -7.33 9.45
C HIS A 68 19.34 -7.59 9.76
N ARG A 69 20.18 -7.74 8.73
CA ARG A 69 21.62 -7.94 8.92
C ARG A 69 22.30 -6.74 9.58
N LEU A 70 21.92 -5.52 9.20
CA LEU A 70 22.42 -4.30 9.83
C LEU A 70 22.01 -4.22 11.31
N LEU A 71 20.75 -4.47 11.62
CA LEU A 71 20.23 -4.47 12.99
C LEU A 71 20.93 -5.54 13.86
N THR A 72 21.05 -6.76 13.36
CA THR A 72 21.69 -7.83 14.11
C THR A 72 23.19 -7.57 14.33
N THR A 73 23.85 -6.93 13.38
CA THR A 73 25.26 -6.55 13.52
C THR A 73 25.41 -5.39 14.51
N ALA A 74 24.57 -4.37 14.42
CA ALA A 74 24.59 -3.22 15.34
C ALA A 74 24.24 -3.63 16.79
N LEU A 75 23.39 -4.63 16.96
CA LEU A 75 22.92 -5.10 18.27
C LEU A 75 23.73 -6.28 18.83
N ARG A 76 24.83 -6.69 18.19
CA ARG A 76 25.65 -7.83 18.64
C ARG A 76 26.18 -7.68 20.06
N ALA A 77 26.54 -6.46 20.45
CA ALA A 77 27.03 -6.13 21.79
C ALA A 77 25.95 -5.54 22.73
N ALA A 78 24.68 -5.62 22.32
CA ALA A 78 23.59 -5.02 23.06
C ALA A 78 23.24 -5.83 24.30
N THR A 79 23.12 -5.15 25.43
CA THR A 79 22.66 -5.72 26.69
C THR A 79 21.14 -5.94 26.70
N PRO A 80 20.58 -6.81 27.57
CA PRO A 80 19.14 -7.01 27.71
C PRO A 80 18.33 -5.70 27.92
N ALA A 81 18.94 -4.67 28.50
CA ALA A 81 18.31 -3.36 28.70
C ALA A 81 17.94 -2.66 27.38
N VAL A 82 18.63 -2.98 26.27
CA VAL A 82 18.30 -2.44 24.94
C VAL A 82 16.95 -2.95 24.45
N ASN A 83 16.50 -4.12 24.92
CA ASN A 83 15.22 -4.69 24.51
C ASN A 83 14.02 -3.80 24.87
N GLU A 84 14.07 -3.11 26.00
CA GLU A 84 13.04 -2.17 26.44
C GLU A 84 13.00 -0.92 25.54
N ARG A 85 14.17 -0.40 25.16
CA ARG A 85 14.27 0.71 24.19
C ARG A 85 13.77 0.32 22.80
N LEU A 86 14.04 -0.91 22.37
CA LEU A 86 13.53 -1.45 21.10
C LEU A 86 12.01 -1.57 21.13
N ARG A 87 11.40 -2.00 22.24
CA ARG A 87 9.94 -2.05 22.39
C ARG A 87 9.32 -0.66 22.29
N MET A 88 9.92 0.34 22.91
CA MET A 88 9.46 1.72 22.80
C MET A 88 9.58 2.23 21.37
N ALA A 89 10.72 2.01 20.71
CA ALA A 89 10.91 2.37 19.31
C ALA A 89 9.88 1.69 18.38
N GLN A 90 9.54 0.42 18.64
CA GLN A 90 8.51 -0.30 17.89
C GLN A 90 7.13 0.37 17.98
N PHE A 91 6.77 0.90 19.14
CA PHE A 91 5.50 1.60 19.28
C PHE A 91 5.39 2.81 18.33
N PHE A 92 6.44 3.62 18.27
CA PHE A 92 6.48 4.78 17.38
C PHE A 92 6.54 4.38 15.90
N THR A 93 7.36 3.39 15.55
CA THR A 93 7.45 2.91 14.15
C THR A 93 6.17 2.23 13.69
N ALA A 94 5.49 1.49 14.58
CA ALA A 94 4.20 0.89 14.28
C ALA A 94 3.11 1.94 14.07
N ALA A 95 3.07 2.98 14.90
CA ALA A 95 2.13 4.09 14.74
C ALA A 95 2.36 4.84 13.41
N GLY A 96 3.62 5.15 13.08
CA GLY A 96 3.98 5.78 11.81
C GLY A 96 3.61 4.92 10.59
N LEU A 97 3.88 3.61 10.66
CA LEU A 97 3.53 2.66 9.60
C LEU A 97 2.01 2.54 9.45
N ALA A 98 1.26 2.44 10.56
CA ALA A 98 -0.20 2.36 10.54
C ALA A 98 -0.83 3.63 9.93
N PHE A 99 -0.31 4.81 10.28
CA PHE A 99 -0.73 6.07 9.69
C PHE A 99 -0.46 6.12 8.18
N SER A 100 0.76 5.78 7.75
CA SER A 100 1.14 5.77 6.33
C SER A 100 0.30 4.76 5.53
N HIS A 101 0.07 3.58 6.08
CA HIS A 101 -0.72 2.54 5.43
C HIS A 101 -2.20 2.94 5.32
N GLY A 102 -2.77 3.45 6.41
CA GLY A 102 -4.16 3.95 6.43
C GLY A 102 -4.38 5.11 5.46
N ALA A 103 -3.44 6.06 5.39
CA ALA A 103 -3.50 7.16 4.44
C ALA A 103 -3.49 6.67 2.98
N ASN A 104 -2.62 5.72 2.63
CA ASN A 104 -2.57 5.14 1.30
C ASN A 104 -3.87 4.42 0.90
N ASP A 105 -4.46 3.66 1.81
CA ASP A 105 -5.70 2.94 1.53
C ASP A 105 -6.91 3.89 1.45
N ALA A 106 -6.93 4.91 2.29
CA ALA A 106 -7.94 5.96 2.23
C ALA A 106 -7.89 6.71 0.89
N GLN A 107 -6.70 7.08 0.41
CA GLN A 107 -6.55 7.79 -0.88
C GLN A 107 -7.11 7.00 -2.06
N LYS A 108 -6.93 5.68 -2.09
CA LYS A 108 -7.50 4.83 -3.16
C LYS A 108 -9.01 4.84 -3.13
N SER A 109 -9.60 4.68 -1.95
CA SER A 109 -11.05 4.69 -1.77
C SER A 109 -11.66 6.07 -2.09
N MET A 110 -11.01 7.15 -1.66
CA MET A 110 -11.39 8.52 -1.98
C MET A 110 -11.35 8.77 -3.49
N GLY A 111 -10.28 8.34 -4.17
CA GLY A 111 -10.15 8.52 -5.62
C GLY A 111 -11.27 7.86 -6.41
N ILE A 112 -11.64 6.61 -6.04
CA ILE A 112 -12.71 5.90 -6.73
C ILE A 112 -14.08 6.52 -6.42
N LEU A 113 -14.35 6.84 -5.17
CA LEU A 113 -15.62 7.46 -4.80
C LEU A 113 -15.78 8.81 -5.51
N THR A 114 -14.72 9.61 -5.56
CA THR A 114 -14.71 10.88 -6.31
C THR A 114 -14.93 10.68 -7.80
N LEU A 115 -14.31 9.64 -8.39
CA LEU A 115 -14.53 9.30 -9.80
C LEU A 115 -15.99 8.93 -10.07
N VAL A 116 -16.61 8.12 -9.22
CA VAL A 116 -18.02 7.75 -9.34
C VAL A 116 -18.92 8.97 -9.22
N LEU A 117 -18.63 9.88 -8.29
CA LEU A 117 -19.39 11.13 -8.12
C LEU A 117 -19.26 12.06 -9.34
N LEU A 118 -18.07 12.14 -9.93
CA LEU A 118 -17.85 12.92 -11.15
C LEU A 118 -18.61 12.33 -12.34
N LEU A 119 -18.50 11.02 -12.57
CA LEU A 119 -19.21 10.34 -13.66
C LEU A 119 -20.72 10.36 -13.49
N GLY A 120 -21.20 10.37 -12.24
CA GLY A 120 -22.62 10.53 -11.89
C GLY A 120 -23.13 11.96 -12.00
N GLY A 121 -22.27 12.94 -12.31
CA GLY A 121 -22.65 14.35 -12.41
C GLY A 121 -22.91 15.05 -11.08
N PHE A 122 -22.54 14.44 -9.95
CA PHE A 122 -22.75 15.02 -8.61
C PHE A 122 -21.71 16.08 -8.25
N ILE A 123 -20.53 16.04 -8.88
CA ILE A 123 -19.46 17.03 -8.72
C ILE A 123 -18.97 17.50 -10.08
N PRO A 124 -18.64 18.79 -10.25
CA PRO A 124 -18.22 19.34 -11.55
C PRO A 124 -16.74 19.09 -11.88
N THR A 125 -15.92 18.86 -10.88
CA THR A 125 -14.45 18.70 -11.02
C THR A 125 -13.97 17.49 -10.23
N PHE A 126 -12.82 16.93 -10.66
CA PHE A 126 -12.18 15.82 -9.94
C PHE A 126 -11.41 16.36 -8.72
N GLU A 127 -12.13 16.88 -7.76
CA GLU A 127 -11.60 17.29 -6.46
C GLU A 127 -12.26 16.46 -5.35
N VAL A 128 -11.46 15.96 -4.42
CA VAL A 128 -11.98 15.11 -3.34
C VAL A 128 -12.69 15.99 -2.31
N PRO A 129 -14.04 15.91 -2.18
CA PRO A 129 -14.76 16.69 -1.19
C PRO A 129 -14.37 16.27 0.23
N PHE A 130 -14.39 17.21 1.17
CA PHE A 130 -14.03 16.94 2.56
C PHE A 130 -14.89 15.84 3.22
N TRP A 131 -16.19 15.81 2.91
CA TRP A 131 -17.06 14.75 3.42
C TRP A 131 -16.70 13.35 2.90
N VAL A 132 -16.18 13.23 1.66
CA VAL A 132 -15.67 11.97 1.11
C VAL A 132 -14.45 11.51 1.90
N MET A 133 -13.54 12.43 2.27
CA MET A 133 -12.38 12.10 3.11
C MET A 133 -12.83 11.55 4.46
N LEU A 134 -13.77 12.22 5.12
CA LEU A 134 -14.32 11.76 6.41
C LEU A 134 -15.03 10.41 6.30
N ALA A 135 -15.86 10.23 5.27
CA ALA A 135 -16.57 8.98 5.05
C ALA A 135 -15.62 7.80 4.82
N CYS A 136 -14.60 7.98 3.97
CA CYS A 136 -13.60 6.94 3.73
C CYS A 136 -12.76 6.64 4.97
N ALA A 137 -12.31 7.67 5.70
CA ALA A 137 -11.52 7.49 6.92
C ALA A 137 -12.31 6.76 8.01
N THR A 138 -13.56 7.14 8.23
CA THR A 138 -14.43 6.49 9.22
C THR A 138 -14.76 5.05 8.82
N ALA A 139 -15.09 4.80 7.55
CA ALA A 139 -15.39 3.46 7.06
C ALA A 139 -14.20 2.51 7.19
N ILE A 140 -12.98 2.95 6.84
CA ILE A 140 -11.76 2.16 7.00
C ILE A 140 -11.49 1.88 8.48
N THR A 141 -11.61 2.89 9.34
CA THR A 141 -11.38 2.74 10.78
C THR A 141 -12.35 1.72 11.39
N LEU A 142 -13.65 1.84 11.10
CA LEU A 142 -14.66 0.88 11.57
C LEU A 142 -14.42 -0.53 10.99
N GLY A 143 -14.03 -0.64 9.73
CA GLY A 143 -13.68 -1.90 9.09
C GLY A 143 -12.50 -2.60 9.79
N VAL A 144 -11.44 -1.86 10.10
CA VAL A 144 -10.28 -2.40 10.82
C VAL A 144 -10.63 -2.80 12.25
N LEU A 145 -11.39 -1.97 12.97
CA LEU A 145 -11.84 -2.27 14.34
C LEU A 145 -12.72 -3.51 14.40
N SER A 146 -13.59 -3.72 13.42
CA SER A 146 -14.52 -4.86 13.40
C SER A 146 -13.88 -6.18 13.02
N GLY A 147 -12.83 -6.18 12.18
CA GLY A 147 -12.28 -7.42 11.60
C GLY A 147 -10.77 -7.59 11.70
N GLY A 148 -10.03 -6.52 11.97
CA GLY A 148 -8.57 -6.54 11.99
C GLY A 148 -7.98 -7.50 13.02
N TRP A 149 -8.64 -7.69 14.16
CA TRP A 149 -8.14 -8.58 15.23
C TRP A 149 -7.97 -10.05 14.79
N ARG A 150 -8.84 -10.57 13.92
CA ARG A 150 -8.70 -11.94 13.41
C ARG A 150 -7.44 -12.08 12.56
N ILE A 151 -7.18 -11.11 11.69
CA ILE A 151 -6.00 -11.09 10.82
C ILE A 151 -4.73 -10.95 11.69
N VAL A 152 -4.73 -10.03 12.67
CA VAL A 152 -3.62 -9.85 13.61
C VAL A 152 -3.32 -11.13 14.36
N ARG A 153 -4.34 -11.85 14.85
CA ARG A 153 -4.16 -13.13 15.54
C ARG A 153 -3.55 -14.20 14.64
N THR A 154 -4.00 -14.29 13.39
CA THR A 154 -3.46 -15.27 12.44
C THR A 154 -2.00 -14.97 12.10
N LEU A 155 -1.68 -13.73 11.72
CA LEU A 155 -0.33 -13.33 11.33
C LEU A 155 0.65 -13.28 12.49
N GLY A 156 0.21 -12.76 13.64
CA GLY A 156 1.10 -12.52 14.79
C GLY A 156 1.35 -13.72 15.67
N PHE A 157 0.42 -14.68 15.72
CA PHE A 157 0.50 -15.80 16.68
C PHE A 157 0.49 -17.19 16.02
N ALA A 158 -0.15 -17.34 14.84
CA ALA A 158 -0.27 -18.65 14.21
C ALA A 158 0.88 -19.00 13.27
N ILE A 159 1.48 -17.98 12.59
CA ILE A 159 2.49 -18.21 11.55
C ILE A 159 3.90 -18.17 12.13
N TYR A 160 4.25 -17.16 12.93
CA TYR A 160 5.61 -16.98 13.45
C TYR A 160 5.64 -16.21 14.76
N ARG A 161 6.46 -16.67 15.72
CA ARG A 161 6.75 -15.91 16.94
C ARG A 161 7.69 -14.75 16.65
N VAL A 162 7.13 -13.57 16.51
CA VAL A 162 7.88 -12.36 16.19
C VAL A 162 8.65 -11.88 17.43
N ARG A 163 9.99 -11.86 17.34
CA ARG A 163 10.84 -11.20 18.36
C ARG A 163 10.85 -9.69 18.13
N PRO A 164 11.09 -8.85 19.16
CA PRO A 164 11.15 -7.40 19.03
C PRO A 164 12.07 -6.90 17.92
N VAL A 165 13.24 -7.49 17.74
CA VAL A 165 14.20 -7.12 16.68
C VAL A 165 13.63 -7.38 15.28
N HIS A 166 12.90 -8.50 15.10
CA HIS A 166 12.30 -8.84 13.81
C HIS A 166 11.14 -7.88 13.47
N ALA A 167 10.33 -7.52 14.47
CA ALA A 167 9.24 -6.58 14.28
C ALA A 167 9.76 -5.18 13.91
N LEU A 168 10.77 -4.68 14.63
CA LEU A 168 11.40 -3.41 14.30
C LEU A 168 12.04 -3.44 12.89
N GLY A 169 12.74 -4.53 12.56
CA GLY A 169 13.35 -4.72 11.24
C GLY A 169 12.32 -4.69 10.12
N SER A 170 11.19 -5.40 10.28
CA SER A 170 10.14 -5.41 9.27
C SER A 170 9.44 -4.05 9.11
N GLN A 171 9.20 -3.33 10.22
CA GLN A 171 8.60 -2.00 10.21
C GLN A 171 9.52 -0.98 9.53
N LEU A 172 10.81 -0.97 9.87
CA LEU A 172 11.80 -0.11 9.23
C LEU A 172 11.94 -0.42 7.74
N THR A 173 12.01 -1.71 7.38
CA THR A 173 12.06 -2.12 5.97
C THR A 173 10.84 -1.64 5.21
N SER A 174 9.64 -1.84 5.76
CA SER A 174 8.39 -1.37 5.13
C SER A 174 8.39 0.15 4.97
N ALA A 175 8.81 0.90 6.00
CA ALA A 175 8.89 2.35 5.92
C ALA A 175 9.87 2.81 4.83
N ILE A 176 11.07 2.23 4.77
CA ILE A 176 12.09 2.54 3.76
C ILE A 176 11.59 2.23 2.34
N VAL A 177 10.98 1.05 2.15
CA VAL A 177 10.46 0.64 0.84
C VAL A 177 9.31 1.53 0.40
N ILE A 178 8.37 1.85 1.30
CA ILE A 178 7.23 2.73 1.00
C ILE A 178 7.72 4.15 0.67
N MET A 179 8.62 4.71 1.47
CA MET A 179 9.19 6.04 1.22
C MET A 179 9.99 6.07 -0.08
N GLY A 180 10.81 5.06 -0.33
CA GLY A 180 11.57 4.92 -1.57
C GLY A 180 10.65 4.79 -2.79
N ALA A 181 9.61 3.95 -2.73
CA ALA A 181 8.64 3.81 -3.79
C ALA A 181 7.86 5.11 -4.04
N SER A 182 7.50 5.83 -2.98
CA SER A 182 6.84 7.14 -3.10
C SER A 182 7.76 8.19 -3.73
N ALA A 183 9.04 8.18 -3.40
CA ALA A 183 10.03 9.10 -3.98
C ALA A 183 10.28 8.83 -5.47
N VAL A 184 10.32 7.55 -5.87
CA VAL A 184 10.51 7.14 -7.27
C VAL A 184 9.19 7.23 -8.06
N GLY A 185 8.07 6.92 -7.43
CA GLY A 185 6.72 6.95 -8.03
C GLY A 185 6.05 8.32 -7.96
N ALA A 186 6.53 9.25 -7.14
CA ALA A 186 6.09 10.63 -7.20
C ALA A 186 6.57 11.19 -8.55
N PRO A 187 5.65 11.54 -9.47
CA PRO A 187 6.04 12.25 -10.66
C PRO A 187 6.68 13.55 -10.16
N GLY A 188 7.98 13.66 -10.41
CA GLY A 188 8.67 14.90 -10.19
C GLY A 188 7.86 15.98 -10.85
N ARG A 189 7.30 16.87 -10.04
CA ARG A 189 6.54 18.06 -10.45
C ARG A 189 5.66 17.79 -11.66
N LEU A 190 4.40 17.56 -11.43
CA LEU A 190 3.38 17.76 -12.44
C LEU A 190 3.65 19.14 -13.06
N SER A 191 4.37 19.11 -14.15
CA SER A 191 4.40 20.21 -15.08
C SER A 191 2.93 20.54 -15.34
N SER A 192 2.51 21.68 -14.89
CA SER A 192 1.24 22.33 -15.18
C SER A 192 1.10 22.57 -16.68
N ARG A 193 0.88 21.53 -17.44
CA ARG A 193 0.46 21.56 -18.84
C ARG A 193 -0.46 20.38 -19.12
N MET A 194 -1.58 20.34 -18.44
CA MET A 194 -2.77 19.75 -19.01
C MET A 194 -3.46 20.88 -19.78
N THR A 195 -2.89 21.21 -20.92
CA THR A 195 -3.58 21.99 -21.95
C THR A 195 -4.62 21.05 -22.52
N ILE A 196 -5.86 21.29 -22.15
CA ILE A 196 -7.04 20.74 -22.81
C ILE A 196 -7.07 21.37 -24.21
N ALA A 197 -6.87 20.56 -25.20
CA ALA A 197 -7.29 20.85 -26.58
C ALA A 197 -8.25 19.75 -27.02
#